data_d3b957d96314b783ff2f4bee1ed5aba3
#
_entry.id   d3b957d96314b783ff2f4bee1ed5aba3
#
_cell.length_a   1.000
_cell.length_b   1.000
_cell.length_c   1.000
_cell.angle_alpha   90.00
_cell.angle_beta   90.00
_cell.angle_gamma   90.00
#
_symmetry.space_group_name_H-M   'P 1'
#
loop_
_entity.id
_entity.type
_entity.pdbx_description
1 polymer ?
#
loop_
_entity_poly.entity_id
_entity_poly.type
_entity_poly.pdbx_seq_one_letter_code
_entity_poly.pdbx_strand_id
1 'polypeptide(L)'
;MIRTLFWVWFCAVVYAHYTMYVQAEEVTAEGVYAQYLNVEPGDLKGQSSDKAWELRKPDRYKKVEMNTFGRIQLRAPYAAEDATIVPIRIKVGINQDTNKHDIKRISIYIDKNPDMHVATFNFTSLAGKAELYMRVRVNENSFIRAIAETTDGRFWESKSFVRARGACSAPPPVSIEDSKSRIGKMKLKVYGLRLNKPTLVKLQIYHPQITGFQPVKIGGKGIPPAYYINTISATFNGEPIFNAETSYALSMDPAIGFYFVPDGAGTLKITATDTKGKIYEHEDEVGR
;
A
#
# COMPACT_ATOMS: atom_id res chain seq x y z
N MET A 1 -54.23 14.16 35.60
CA MET A 1 -52.97 13.66 36.16
C MET A 1 -52.15 12.81 35.16
N ILE A 2 -52.40 12.83 33.84
CA ILE A 2 -51.73 11.97 32.84
C ILE A 2 -50.79 12.78 31.90
N ARG A 3 -50.82 14.13 31.94
CA ARG A 3 -50.04 14.96 31.02
C ARG A 3 -48.60 15.28 31.47
N THR A 4 -48.25 15.07 32.71
CA THR A 4 -46.91 15.38 33.29
C THR A 4 -45.92 14.21 33.18
N LEU A 5 -46.36 12.97 32.98
CA LEU A 5 -45.47 11.84 32.84
C LEU A 5 -44.83 11.71 31.43
N PHE A 6 -45.49 12.24 30.41
CA PHE A 6 -44.99 12.15 29.02
C PHE A 6 -43.77 13.07 28.73
N TRP A 7 -43.67 14.19 29.43
CA TRP A 7 -42.55 15.12 29.26
C TRP A 7 -41.27 14.67 29.95
N VAL A 8 -41.37 13.97 31.05
CA VAL A 8 -40.18 13.46 31.78
C VAL A 8 -39.53 12.30 31.00
N TRP A 9 -40.34 11.48 30.32
CA TRP A 9 -39.82 10.37 29.52
C TRP A 9 -39.14 10.86 28.23
N PHE A 10 -39.67 11.88 27.59
CA PHE A 10 -39.08 12.45 26.36
C PHE A 10 -37.76 13.16 26.65
N CYS A 11 -37.61 13.86 27.74
CA CYS A 11 -36.35 14.46 28.16
C CYS A 11 -35.31 13.44 28.54
N ALA A 12 -35.67 12.31 29.17
CA ALA A 12 -34.73 11.24 29.54
C ALA A 12 -34.20 10.51 28.31
N VAL A 13 -35.02 10.25 27.30
CA VAL A 13 -34.59 9.58 26.06
C VAL A 13 -33.72 10.53 25.21
N VAL A 14 -34.04 11.84 25.15
CA VAL A 14 -33.19 12.82 24.44
C VAL A 14 -31.85 13.01 25.16
N TYR A 15 -31.85 12.99 26.50
CA TYR A 15 -30.59 13.09 27.28
C TYR A 15 -29.74 11.84 27.17
N ALA A 16 -30.34 10.64 27.11
CA ALA A 16 -29.62 9.39 26.87
C ALA A 16 -29.04 9.31 25.45
N HIS A 17 -29.72 9.84 24.43
CA HIS A 17 -29.17 9.94 23.10
C HIS A 17 -28.07 11.03 23.00
N TYR A 18 -28.18 12.11 23.75
CA TYR A 18 -27.17 13.17 23.76
C TYR A 18 -25.89 12.72 24.49
N THR A 19 -26.00 11.91 25.55
CA THR A 19 -24.82 11.34 26.25
C THR A 19 -24.15 10.22 25.46
N MET A 20 -24.85 9.51 24.59
CA MET A 20 -24.21 8.56 23.65
C MET A 20 -23.43 9.24 22.50
N TYR A 21 -23.70 10.51 22.23
CA TYR A 21 -22.99 11.27 21.18
C TYR A 21 -21.78 12.06 21.68
N VAL A 22 -21.52 12.11 22.99
CA VAL A 22 -20.45 12.93 23.61
C VAL A 22 -19.26 12.10 24.07
N GLN A 23 -19.29 10.78 23.95
CA GLN A 23 -18.09 9.93 24.12
C GLN A 23 -17.56 9.48 22.76
N ALA A 24 -17.32 10.42 21.84
CA ALA A 24 -16.25 10.24 20.89
C ALA A 24 -14.95 10.49 21.69
N GLU A 25 -14.37 9.42 22.24
CA GLU A 25 -13.01 9.41 22.73
C GLU A 25 -12.15 10.18 21.74
N GLU A 26 -11.39 11.16 22.20
CA GLU A 26 -10.35 11.80 21.39
C GLU A 26 -9.41 10.68 20.93
N VAL A 27 -9.61 10.18 19.72
CA VAL A 27 -8.74 9.17 19.11
C VAL A 27 -7.40 9.86 18.91
N THR A 28 -6.52 9.73 19.90
CA THR A 28 -5.14 10.21 19.78
C THR A 28 -4.41 9.40 18.74
N ALA A 29 -3.43 10.02 18.08
CA ALA A 29 -2.57 9.30 17.13
C ALA A 29 -1.98 8.01 17.74
N GLU A 30 -1.72 8.01 19.05
CA GLU A 30 -1.25 6.86 19.82
C GLU A 30 -2.30 5.74 19.95
N GLY A 31 -3.58 6.07 20.15
CA GLY A 31 -4.67 5.09 20.19
C GLY A 31 -4.92 4.41 18.83
N VAL A 32 -4.75 5.14 17.73
CA VAL A 32 -4.80 4.55 16.38
C VAL A 32 -3.60 3.63 16.14
N TYR A 33 -2.42 3.98 16.65
CA TYR A 33 -1.24 3.11 16.60
C TYR A 33 -1.47 1.77 17.29
N ALA A 34 -2.04 1.76 18.49
CA ALA A 34 -2.31 0.54 19.26
C ALA A 34 -3.26 -0.41 18.53
N GLN A 35 -4.27 0.11 17.87
CA GLN A 35 -5.27 -0.70 17.15
C GLN A 35 -4.69 -1.45 15.94
N TYR A 36 -3.68 -0.89 15.25
CA TYR A 36 -3.05 -1.53 14.08
C TYR A 36 -1.90 -2.49 14.46
N LEU A 37 -1.32 -2.35 15.65
CA LEU A 37 -0.07 -3.03 15.95
C LEU A 37 -0.25 -4.35 16.72
N ASN A 38 -1.36 -4.57 17.43
CA ASN A 38 -1.46 -5.60 18.48
C ASN A 38 -0.22 -5.63 19.43
N VAL A 39 0.49 -4.50 19.50
CA VAL A 39 1.71 -4.29 20.28
C VAL A 39 1.61 -2.89 20.86
N GLU A 40 1.84 -2.72 22.14
CA GLU A 40 1.81 -1.41 22.79
C GLU A 40 2.81 -0.45 22.12
N PRO A 41 2.43 0.82 21.86
CA PRO A 41 3.29 1.80 21.17
C PRO A 41 4.68 1.96 21.81
N GLY A 42 4.77 1.74 23.12
CA GLY A 42 6.03 1.76 23.88
C GLY A 42 7.00 0.63 23.53
N ASP A 43 6.50 -0.53 23.11
CA ASP A 43 7.31 -1.73 22.87
C ASP A 43 8.22 -1.64 21.66
N LEU A 44 7.88 -0.78 20.68
CA LEU A 44 8.70 -0.53 19.49
C LEU A 44 9.65 0.66 19.64
N LYS A 45 9.44 1.51 20.66
CA LYS A 45 10.27 2.69 20.88
C LYS A 45 11.69 2.27 21.24
N GLY A 46 12.67 2.67 20.44
CA GLY A 46 14.08 2.32 20.64
C GLY A 46 14.46 0.91 20.16
N GLN A 47 13.53 0.09 19.67
CA GLN A 47 13.85 -1.23 19.12
C GLN A 47 14.56 -1.11 17.77
N SER A 48 15.44 -2.08 17.46
CA SER A 48 16.01 -2.20 16.13
C SER A 48 14.93 -2.59 15.10
N SER A 49 15.16 -2.28 13.85
CA SER A 49 14.24 -2.62 12.76
C SER A 49 14.02 -4.15 12.65
N ASP A 50 15.09 -4.94 12.77
CA ASP A 50 14.97 -6.41 12.73
C ASP A 50 14.14 -6.94 13.91
N LYS A 51 14.27 -6.35 15.12
CA LYS A 51 13.44 -6.75 16.25
C LYS A 51 11.97 -6.39 16.05
N ALA A 52 11.68 -5.21 15.49
CA ALA A 52 10.33 -4.82 15.12
C ALA A 52 9.71 -5.80 14.09
N TRP A 53 10.51 -6.26 13.13
CA TRP A 53 10.09 -7.30 12.18
C TRP A 53 9.77 -8.62 12.88
N GLU A 54 10.68 -9.14 13.73
CA GLU A 54 10.47 -10.42 14.43
C GLU A 54 9.21 -10.42 15.29
N LEU A 55 8.88 -9.30 15.94
CA LEU A 55 7.69 -9.17 16.78
C LEU A 55 6.39 -9.12 15.93
N ARG A 56 6.44 -8.57 14.73
CA ARG A 56 5.25 -8.19 13.95
C ARG A 56 5.09 -8.93 12.64
N LYS A 57 6.09 -9.72 12.20
CA LYS A 57 6.02 -10.43 10.91
C LYS A 57 4.78 -11.31 10.82
N PRO A 58 4.10 -11.34 9.68
CA PRO A 58 2.92 -12.17 9.48
C PRO A 58 3.17 -13.64 9.78
N ASP A 59 2.15 -14.32 10.30
CA ASP A 59 2.24 -15.74 10.72
C ASP A 59 2.76 -16.65 9.62
N ARG A 60 2.41 -16.36 8.36
CA ARG A 60 2.88 -17.08 7.19
C ARG A 60 4.41 -17.12 7.03
N TYR A 61 5.14 -16.19 7.68
CA TYR A 61 6.60 -16.10 7.61
C TYR A 61 7.29 -16.54 8.90
N LYS A 62 6.55 -16.89 9.97
CA LYS A 62 7.14 -17.25 11.27
C LYS A 62 7.89 -18.59 11.26
N LYS A 63 7.50 -19.52 10.38
CA LYS A 63 8.02 -20.89 10.34
C LYS A 63 8.62 -21.26 8.98
N VAL A 64 9.00 -20.29 8.16
CA VAL A 64 9.60 -20.53 6.84
C VAL A 64 11.06 -20.12 6.83
N GLU A 65 11.87 -20.89 6.12
CA GLU A 65 13.24 -20.54 5.84
C GLU A 65 13.29 -19.49 4.74
N MET A 66 13.99 -18.38 5.03
CA MET A 66 14.19 -17.28 4.09
C MET A 66 15.57 -17.38 3.45
N ASN A 67 15.59 -17.58 2.14
CA ASN A 67 16.83 -17.48 1.37
C ASN A 67 17.16 -15.99 1.15
N THR A 68 18.39 -15.58 1.41
CA THR A 68 18.83 -14.19 1.33
C THR A 68 19.68 -13.89 0.09
N PHE A 69 20.02 -14.87 -0.73
CA PHE A 69 20.90 -14.70 -1.88
C PHE A 69 20.24 -15.04 -3.23
N GLY A 70 20.50 -14.19 -4.20
CA GLY A 70 20.54 -14.52 -5.62
C GLY A 70 19.25 -14.26 -6.43
N ARG A 71 18.04 -14.34 -5.87
CA ARG A 71 16.84 -14.31 -6.70
C ARG A 71 16.06 -13.01 -6.65
N ILE A 72 16.14 -12.27 -5.55
CA ILE A 72 15.47 -10.97 -5.40
C ILE A 72 16.47 -9.93 -4.90
N GLN A 73 16.39 -8.72 -5.42
CA GLN A 73 17.18 -7.57 -4.98
C GLN A 73 16.28 -6.37 -4.78
N LEU A 74 16.20 -5.90 -3.55
CA LEU A 74 15.57 -4.62 -3.23
C LEU A 74 16.64 -3.52 -3.21
N ARG A 75 16.36 -2.40 -3.86
CA ARG A 75 17.15 -1.17 -3.80
C ARG A 75 16.29 -0.03 -3.30
N ALA A 76 16.81 0.73 -2.35
CA ALA A 76 16.28 1.97 -1.83
C ALA A 76 17.44 2.92 -1.52
N PRO A 77 17.24 4.25 -1.44
CA PRO A 77 18.27 5.18 -0.97
C PRO A 77 18.55 4.93 0.52
N TYR A 78 19.82 5.02 0.93
CA TYR A 78 20.19 4.87 2.35
C TYR A 78 19.58 5.98 3.23
N ALA A 79 19.45 7.20 2.71
CA ALA A 79 18.79 8.32 3.35
C ALA A 79 17.75 8.91 2.41
N ALA A 80 16.52 9.08 2.90
CA ALA A 80 15.45 9.70 2.14
C ALA A 80 15.58 11.23 2.24
N GLU A 81 15.56 11.91 1.10
CA GLU A 81 15.41 13.38 1.04
C GLU A 81 13.98 13.76 1.50
N ASP A 82 13.00 13.01 1.04
CA ASP A 82 11.60 13.10 1.46
C ASP A 82 11.10 11.70 1.86
N ALA A 83 10.82 11.53 3.13
CA ALA A 83 10.34 10.26 3.68
C ALA A 83 8.96 9.85 3.15
N THR A 84 8.19 10.78 2.56
CA THR A 84 6.86 10.51 1.98
C THR A 84 6.90 9.93 0.57
N ILE A 85 8.05 9.99 -0.11
CA ILE A 85 8.22 9.59 -1.52
C ILE A 85 9.50 8.79 -1.78
N VAL A 86 9.84 7.86 -0.91
CA VAL A 86 11.05 7.02 -1.02
C VAL A 86 10.93 6.08 -2.23
N PRO A 87 11.78 6.22 -3.26
CA PRO A 87 11.75 5.34 -4.41
C PRO A 87 12.35 3.98 -4.06
N ILE A 88 11.67 2.91 -4.45
CA ILE A 88 12.19 1.55 -4.33
C ILE A 88 12.13 0.82 -5.66
N ARG A 89 13.07 -0.07 -5.86
CA ARG A 89 13.12 -0.97 -6.99
C ARG A 89 13.35 -2.40 -6.52
N ILE A 90 12.50 -3.31 -6.98
CA ILE A 90 12.64 -4.75 -6.74
C ILE A 90 12.98 -5.38 -8.07
N LYS A 91 14.17 -5.99 -8.15
CA LYS A 91 14.61 -6.80 -9.28
C LYS A 91 14.52 -8.25 -8.94
N VAL A 92 14.13 -9.05 -9.92
CA VAL A 92 14.08 -10.49 -9.83
C VAL A 92 14.99 -11.07 -10.91
N GLY A 93 15.87 -11.97 -10.52
CA GLY A 93 16.86 -12.61 -11.42
C GLY A 93 16.29 -13.78 -12.25
N ILE A 94 14.95 -13.96 -12.26
CA ILE A 94 14.28 -15.06 -12.97
C ILE A 94 13.22 -14.45 -13.88
N ASN A 95 13.11 -14.98 -15.09
CA ASN A 95 11.98 -14.67 -15.97
C ASN A 95 10.76 -15.50 -15.54
N GLN A 96 9.57 -14.93 -15.69
CA GLN A 96 8.29 -15.62 -15.52
C GLN A 96 8.00 -16.38 -16.84
N ASP A 97 8.49 -17.57 -16.99
CA ASP A 97 8.42 -18.33 -18.23
C ASP A 97 7.88 -19.76 -18.06
N THR A 98 6.87 -19.91 -17.23
CA THR A 98 6.17 -21.20 -17.04
C THR A 98 6.96 -22.29 -16.32
N ASN A 99 8.10 -21.97 -15.71
CA ASN A 99 8.90 -22.92 -14.98
C ASN A 99 8.45 -23.05 -13.50
N LYS A 100 8.76 -24.19 -12.88
CA LYS A 100 8.43 -24.50 -11.48
C LYS A 100 8.98 -23.49 -10.44
N HIS A 101 9.73 -22.49 -10.88
CA HIS A 101 10.44 -21.55 -10.01
C HIS A 101 10.02 -20.10 -10.21
N ASP A 102 8.92 -19.88 -10.92
CA ASP A 102 8.37 -18.53 -11.16
C ASP A 102 8.02 -17.83 -9.86
N ILE A 103 8.19 -16.52 -9.83
CA ILE A 103 7.74 -15.71 -8.71
C ILE A 103 6.21 -15.62 -8.76
N LYS A 104 5.57 -16.28 -7.82
CA LYS A 104 4.12 -16.26 -7.63
C LYS A 104 3.68 -14.96 -6.95
N ARG A 105 4.48 -14.48 -5.99
CA ARG A 105 4.12 -13.35 -5.14
C ARG A 105 5.34 -12.55 -4.72
N ILE A 106 5.17 -11.23 -4.61
CA ILE A 106 6.10 -10.34 -3.90
C ILE A 106 5.31 -9.56 -2.86
N SER A 107 5.70 -9.68 -1.59
CA SER A 107 5.16 -8.89 -0.49
C SER A 107 6.22 -7.91 0.01
N ILE A 108 5.81 -6.67 0.27
CA ILE A 108 6.68 -5.57 0.66
C ILE A 108 6.26 -5.07 2.03
N TYR A 109 7.24 -4.95 2.93
CA TYR A 109 7.04 -4.49 4.31
C TYR A 109 8.04 -3.41 4.67
N ILE A 110 7.66 -2.53 5.60
CA ILE A 110 8.53 -1.53 6.24
C ILE A 110 8.42 -1.76 7.74
N ASP A 111 9.49 -2.27 8.35
CA ASP A 111 9.47 -2.83 9.71
C ASP A 111 8.89 -1.89 10.76
N LYS A 112 9.16 -0.58 10.65
CA LYS A 112 8.77 0.42 11.66
C LYS A 112 7.67 1.38 11.21
N ASN A 113 7.01 1.10 10.10
CA ASN A 113 5.77 1.81 9.78
C ASN A 113 4.65 1.37 10.75
N PRO A 114 3.65 2.23 11.03
CA PRO A 114 2.49 1.86 11.83
C PRO A 114 1.80 0.60 11.30
N ASP A 115 1.42 0.58 10.03
CA ASP A 115 1.18 -0.67 9.30
C ASP A 115 2.45 -1.03 8.53
N MET A 116 3.02 -2.21 8.82
CA MET A 116 4.22 -2.68 8.13
C MET A 116 3.94 -3.01 6.67
N HIS A 117 2.74 -3.48 6.35
CA HIS A 117 2.39 -3.89 5.01
C HIS A 117 2.36 -2.69 4.06
N VAL A 118 3.07 -2.80 2.95
CA VAL A 118 3.07 -1.79 1.88
C VAL A 118 2.21 -2.26 0.72
N ALA A 119 2.54 -3.44 0.20
CA ALA A 119 1.84 -4.04 -0.92
C ALA A 119 2.16 -5.54 -1.04
N THR A 120 1.23 -6.30 -1.59
CA THR A 120 1.42 -7.69 -2.00
C THR A 120 0.97 -7.83 -3.45
N PHE A 121 1.88 -8.19 -4.34
CA PHE A 121 1.61 -8.44 -5.75
C PHE A 121 1.57 -9.94 -6.01
N ASN A 122 0.49 -10.43 -6.60
CA ASN A 122 0.36 -11.79 -7.08
C ASN A 122 0.46 -11.75 -8.62
N PHE A 123 1.47 -12.41 -9.16
CA PHE A 123 1.79 -12.41 -10.58
C PHE A 123 1.27 -13.64 -11.31
N THR A 124 1.00 -13.47 -12.60
CA THR A 124 0.84 -14.57 -13.56
C THR A 124 2.07 -14.67 -14.45
N SER A 125 2.13 -15.68 -15.31
CA SER A 125 3.16 -15.82 -16.34
C SER A 125 3.17 -14.64 -17.32
N LEU A 126 2.02 -14.01 -17.55
CA LEU A 126 1.87 -12.86 -18.45
C LEU A 126 2.67 -11.63 -17.98
N ALA A 127 3.06 -11.55 -16.72
CA ALA A 127 3.98 -10.52 -16.24
C ALA A 127 5.36 -10.60 -16.91
N GLY A 128 5.82 -11.79 -17.29
CA GLY A 128 7.12 -12.03 -17.93
C GLY A 128 8.32 -11.73 -17.04
N LYS A 129 8.22 -10.72 -16.16
CA LYS A 129 9.15 -10.40 -15.08
C LYS A 129 8.39 -9.87 -13.87
N ALA A 130 8.64 -10.45 -12.71
CA ALA A 130 8.10 -9.96 -11.44
C ALA A 130 8.96 -8.80 -10.86
N GLU A 131 9.35 -7.85 -11.68
CA GLU A 131 10.09 -6.65 -11.25
C GLU A 131 9.14 -5.50 -10.99
N LEU A 132 9.39 -4.74 -9.92
CA LEU A 132 8.56 -3.64 -9.48
C LEU A 132 9.38 -2.37 -9.24
N TYR A 133 8.74 -1.23 -9.53
CA TYR A 133 9.22 0.11 -9.18
C TYR A 133 8.08 0.84 -8.50
N MET A 134 8.31 1.45 -7.35
CA MET A 134 7.28 2.25 -6.68
C MET A 134 7.88 3.27 -5.73
N ARG A 135 7.04 4.13 -5.18
CA ARG A 135 7.38 5.07 -4.13
C ARG A 135 6.58 4.75 -2.89
N VAL A 136 7.26 4.73 -1.74
CA VAL A 136 6.67 4.36 -0.45
C VAL A 136 6.93 5.41 0.61
N ARG A 137 6.13 5.41 1.67
CA ARG A 137 6.30 6.22 2.87
C ARG A 137 7.08 5.42 3.90
N VAL A 138 8.14 6.02 4.45
CA VAL A 138 8.96 5.41 5.51
C VAL A 138 8.88 6.28 6.75
N ASN A 139 8.22 5.80 7.81
CA ASN A 139 7.91 6.62 8.98
C ASN A 139 9.09 6.84 9.91
N GLU A 140 9.97 5.85 10.03
CA GLU A 140 11.16 5.88 10.89
C GLU A 140 12.35 5.23 10.19
N ASN A 141 13.56 5.40 10.75
CA ASN A 141 14.74 4.64 10.33
C ASN A 141 14.43 3.15 10.36
N SER A 142 14.35 2.51 9.20
CA SER A 142 13.77 1.19 9.04
C SER A 142 14.38 0.39 7.91
N PHE A 143 14.35 -0.94 8.00
CA PHE A 143 14.46 -1.77 6.82
C PHE A 143 13.14 -1.75 6.04
N ILE A 144 13.26 -1.66 4.73
CA ILE A 144 12.24 -2.07 3.78
C ILE A 144 12.59 -3.50 3.41
N ARG A 145 11.60 -4.41 3.40
CA ARG A 145 11.75 -5.83 3.04
C ARG A 145 10.92 -6.15 1.81
N ALA A 146 11.49 -6.90 0.90
CA ALA A 146 10.78 -7.54 -0.19
C ALA A 146 10.92 -9.05 -0.04
N ILE A 147 9.79 -9.75 0.06
CA ILE A 147 9.73 -11.20 0.20
C ILE A 147 9.07 -11.76 -1.05
N ALA A 148 9.82 -12.56 -1.80
CA ALA A 148 9.34 -13.27 -2.97
C ALA A 148 9.01 -14.72 -2.61
N GLU A 149 7.83 -15.16 -3.03
CA GLU A 149 7.36 -16.55 -2.97
C GLU A 149 7.31 -17.11 -4.38
N THR A 150 7.91 -18.26 -4.59
CA THR A 150 7.86 -18.97 -5.87
C THR A 150 6.73 -19.97 -5.94
N THR A 151 6.42 -20.44 -7.12
CA THR A 151 5.37 -21.44 -7.38
C THR A 151 5.63 -22.78 -6.68
N ASP A 152 6.90 -23.11 -6.44
CA ASP A 152 7.31 -24.30 -5.68
C ASP A 152 7.39 -24.08 -4.16
N GLY A 153 6.89 -22.94 -3.66
CA GLY A 153 6.72 -22.67 -2.23
C GLY A 153 7.98 -22.22 -1.49
N ARG A 154 9.07 -21.89 -2.19
CA ARG A 154 10.27 -21.33 -1.56
C ARG A 154 10.15 -19.82 -1.40
N PHE A 155 10.89 -19.28 -0.42
CA PHE A 155 10.90 -17.88 -0.08
C PHE A 155 12.29 -17.27 -0.21
N TRP A 156 12.36 -16.05 -0.74
CA TRP A 156 13.57 -15.22 -0.79
C TRP A 156 13.26 -13.85 -0.22
N GLU A 157 14.17 -13.36 0.61
CA GLU A 157 14.10 -12.03 1.17
C GLU A 157 15.26 -11.16 0.66
N SER A 158 14.96 -9.90 0.40
CA SER A 158 15.95 -8.84 0.27
C SER A 158 15.51 -7.65 1.09
N LYS A 159 16.43 -7.05 1.86
CA LYS A 159 16.14 -5.88 2.68
C LYS A 159 17.10 -4.73 2.37
N SER A 160 16.62 -3.49 2.50
CA SER A 160 17.41 -2.27 2.35
C SER A 160 17.08 -1.30 3.48
N PHE A 161 18.10 -0.80 4.18
CA PHE A 161 17.92 0.15 5.27
C PHE A 161 17.75 1.55 4.72
N VAL A 162 16.76 2.30 5.29
CA VAL A 162 16.48 3.69 4.92
C VAL A 162 16.43 4.55 6.17
N ARG A 163 17.18 5.65 6.16
CA ARG A 163 17.05 6.72 7.16
C ARG A 163 15.93 7.64 6.74
N ALA A 164 14.88 7.71 7.55
CA ALA A 164 13.70 8.52 7.28
C ALA A 164 13.00 8.90 8.60
N ARG A 165 12.10 9.90 8.57
CA ARG A 165 11.31 10.29 9.73
C ARG A 165 9.97 10.90 9.33
N GLY A 166 8.89 10.46 10.01
CA GLY A 166 7.61 11.18 10.07
C GLY A 166 6.74 11.12 8.83
N ALA A 167 6.98 10.19 7.89
CA ALA A 167 6.25 10.18 6.62
C ALA A 167 4.74 9.92 6.76
N CYS A 168 4.32 9.11 7.73
CA CYS A 168 2.91 8.76 7.88
C CYS A 168 2.08 9.90 8.49
N SER A 169 2.71 10.77 9.29
CA SER A 169 2.09 11.95 9.88
C SER A 169 2.36 13.26 9.12
N ALA A 170 3.21 13.22 8.08
CA ALA A 170 3.51 14.41 7.28
C ALA A 170 2.24 14.89 6.54
N PRO A 171 1.93 16.20 6.55
CA PRO A 171 0.82 16.73 5.78
C PRO A 171 1.01 16.43 4.29
N PRO A 172 -0.08 16.18 3.54
CA PRO A 172 0.03 15.96 2.10
C PRO A 172 0.56 17.24 1.42
N PRO A 173 1.43 17.11 0.40
CA PRO A 173 2.02 18.26 -0.31
C PRO A 173 0.99 19.07 -1.11
N VAL A 174 -0.17 18.47 -1.41
CA VAL A 174 -1.29 19.09 -2.10
C VAL A 174 -2.52 18.99 -1.20
N SER A 175 -3.34 20.04 -1.12
CA SER A 175 -4.56 19.98 -0.31
C SER A 175 -5.47 18.86 -0.83
N ILE A 176 -6.24 18.24 0.08
CA ILE A 176 -7.21 17.20 -0.29
C ILE A 176 -8.25 17.79 -1.24
N GLU A 177 -8.60 19.05 -1.07
CA GLU A 177 -9.56 19.76 -1.92
C GLU A 177 -9.03 19.87 -3.36
N ASP A 178 -7.79 20.30 -3.54
CA ASP A 178 -7.16 20.41 -4.86
C ASP A 178 -6.95 19.05 -5.52
N SER A 179 -6.83 17.98 -4.73
CA SER A 179 -6.71 16.62 -5.25
C SER A 179 -8.03 16.04 -5.75
N LYS A 180 -9.21 16.51 -5.26
CA LYS A 180 -10.54 15.94 -5.56
C LYS A 180 -10.82 15.82 -7.06
N SER A 181 -10.48 16.84 -7.86
CA SER A 181 -10.72 16.85 -9.31
C SER A 181 -9.90 15.83 -10.09
N ARG A 182 -8.85 15.28 -9.46
CA ARG A 182 -7.91 14.32 -10.08
C ARG A 182 -8.10 12.90 -9.59
N ILE A 183 -8.79 12.70 -8.45
CA ILE A 183 -8.93 11.37 -7.82
C ILE A 183 -9.44 10.34 -8.83
N GLY A 184 -8.70 9.24 -8.96
CA GLY A 184 -9.01 8.11 -9.82
C GLY A 184 -8.58 8.28 -11.27
N LYS A 185 -8.10 9.47 -11.69
CA LYS A 185 -7.47 9.58 -13.02
C LYS A 185 -6.19 8.76 -13.02
N MET A 186 -5.91 8.13 -14.15
CA MET A 186 -4.70 7.32 -14.34
C MET A 186 -3.90 7.81 -15.54
N LYS A 187 -2.62 7.53 -15.50
CA LYS A 187 -1.71 7.66 -16.65
C LYS A 187 -0.95 6.37 -16.81
N LEU A 188 -0.98 5.81 -18.00
CA LEU A 188 -0.16 4.68 -18.41
C LEU A 188 0.90 5.15 -19.40
N LYS A 189 2.07 4.54 -19.34
CA LYS A 189 3.11 4.69 -20.36
C LYS A 189 3.81 3.35 -20.57
N VAL A 190 3.70 2.84 -21.79
CA VAL A 190 4.38 1.63 -22.24
C VAL A 190 5.72 2.01 -22.84
N TYR A 191 6.81 1.35 -22.45
CA TYR A 191 8.16 1.66 -22.88
C TYR A 191 8.76 0.53 -23.71
N GLY A 192 9.18 0.86 -24.93
CA GLY A 192 9.92 -0.06 -25.78
C GLY A 192 9.14 -1.36 -26.05
N LEU A 193 7.89 -1.22 -26.51
CA LEU A 193 7.03 -2.34 -26.84
C LEU A 193 7.75 -3.38 -27.70
N ARG A 194 7.76 -4.62 -27.24
CA ARG A 194 8.33 -5.77 -27.94
C ARG A 194 7.41 -6.97 -27.78
N LEU A 195 6.92 -7.50 -28.91
CA LEU A 195 6.07 -8.69 -28.91
C LEU A 195 6.82 -9.90 -28.33
N ASN A 196 6.11 -10.69 -27.56
CA ASN A 196 6.61 -11.90 -26.87
C ASN A 196 7.83 -11.66 -25.97
N LYS A 197 8.01 -10.41 -25.48
CA LYS A 197 9.07 -10.06 -24.52
C LYS A 197 8.56 -9.15 -23.41
N PRO A 198 9.12 -9.25 -22.20
CA PRO A 198 8.75 -8.38 -21.10
C PRO A 198 8.89 -6.90 -21.48
N THR A 199 7.77 -6.19 -21.46
CA THR A 199 7.64 -4.79 -21.79
C THR A 199 7.30 -4.01 -20.52
N LEU A 200 8.05 -2.92 -20.25
CA LEU A 200 7.86 -2.09 -19.07
C LEU A 200 6.65 -1.17 -19.22
N VAL A 201 5.80 -1.15 -18.22
CA VAL A 201 4.71 -0.18 -18.06
C VAL A 201 4.97 0.67 -16.83
N LYS A 202 4.71 1.97 -16.91
CA LYS A 202 4.60 2.87 -15.78
C LYS A 202 3.15 3.32 -15.64
N LEU A 203 2.57 3.01 -14.50
CA LEU A 203 1.25 3.42 -14.06
C LEU A 203 1.39 4.53 -13.04
N GLN A 204 0.57 5.58 -13.14
CA GLN A 204 0.33 6.54 -12.06
C GLN A 204 -1.17 6.65 -11.83
N ILE A 205 -1.60 6.51 -10.57
CA ILE A 205 -2.98 6.69 -10.13
C ILE A 205 -3.03 7.96 -9.29
N TYR A 206 -3.87 8.93 -9.65
CA TYR A 206 -4.04 10.13 -8.85
C TYR A 206 -4.96 9.84 -7.65
N HIS A 207 -4.38 9.85 -6.46
CA HIS A 207 -5.10 9.58 -5.22
C HIS A 207 -4.35 10.18 -4.02
N PRO A 208 -5.04 10.80 -3.04
CA PRO A 208 -4.40 11.50 -1.93
C PRO A 208 -3.64 10.59 -0.96
N GLN A 209 -3.95 9.30 -0.91
CA GLN A 209 -3.28 8.32 -0.02
C GLN A 209 -3.21 8.84 1.43
N ILE A 210 -4.38 9.13 2.02
CA ILE A 210 -4.49 9.62 3.39
C ILE A 210 -4.21 8.45 4.33
N THR A 211 -3.27 8.64 5.24
CA THR A 211 -2.79 7.58 6.13
C THR A 211 -3.67 7.36 7.37
N GLY A 212 -4.46 8.36 7.76
CA GLY A 212 -5.16 8.37 9.05
C GLY A 212 -4.33 8.90 10.21
N PHE A 213 -3.06 9.26 9.99
CA PHE A 213 -2.17 9.85 11.00
C PHE A 213 -1.81 11.31 10.69
N GLN A 214 -2.24 11.82 9.56
CA GLN A 214 -1.90 13.15 9.09
C GLN A 214 -2.78 14.21 9.78
N PRO A 215 -2.21 15.26 10.38
CA PRO A 215 -2.96 16.39 10.89
C PRO A 215 -3.49 17.22 9.71
N VAL A 216 -4.60 16.81 9.14
CA VAL A 216 -5.22 17.54 8.03
C VAL A 216 -6.33 18.42 8.57
N LYS A 217 -6.26 19.70 8.31
CA LYS A 217 -7.36 20.64 8.58
C LYS A 217 -8.47 20.45 7.53
N ILE A 218 -9.31 19.43 7.69
CA ILE A 218 -10.56 19.32 6.95
C ILE A 218 -11.64 19.95 7.85
N GLY A 219 -12.11 21.13 7.50
CA GLY A 219 -13.16 21.79 8.27
C GLY A 219 -12.82 22.09 9.74
N GLY A 220 -11.55 22.10 10.13
CA GLY A 220 -11.05 22.63 11.39
C GLY A 220 -10.91 21.67 12.56
N LYS A 221 -11.31 20.39 12.48
CA LYS A 221 -11.17 19.45 13.61
C LYS A 221 -10.94 18.00 13.16
N GLY A 222 -9.94 17.34 13.81
CA GLY A 222 -9.75 15.88 13.77
C GLY A 222 -8.72 15.39 12.76
N ILE A 223 -8.27 14.14 12.98
CA ILE A 223 -7.46 13.37 12.03
C ILE A 223 -8.45 12.68 11.08
N PRO A 224 -8.32 12.85 9.75
CA PRO A 224 -9.23 12.21 8.83
C PRO A 224 -9.02 10.68 8.85
N PRO A 225 -10.06 9.87 8.65
CA PRO A 225 -9.90 8.44 8.50
C PRO A 225 -8.99 8.11 7.31
N ALA A 226 -8.30 6.98 7.39
CA ALA A 226 -7.45 6.48 6.31
C ALA A 226 -8.26 6.36 5.00
N TYR A 227 -7.69 6.90 3.91
CA TYR A 227 -8.32 6.88 2.59
C TYR A 227 -7.26 6.70 1.52
N TYR A 228 -7.18 5.51 0.95
CA TYR A 228 -6.11 5.10 0.04
C TYR A 228 -6.60 4.03 -0.95
N ILE A 229 -5.85 3.82 -2.01
CA ILE A 229 -6.04 2.69 -2.93
C ILE A 229 -5.63 1.42 -2.19
N ASN A 230 -6.54 0.45 -2.09
CA ASN A 230 -6.31 -0.82 -1.39
C ASN A 230 -6.17 -2.02 -2.32
N THR A 231 -6.64 -1.94 -3.58
CA THR A 231 -6.40 -2.98 -4.58
C THR A 231 -6.04 -2.38 -5.93
N ILE A 232 -5.20 -3.07 -6.68
CA ILE A 232 -4.83 -2.73 -8.05
C ILE A 232 -4.72 -4.03 -8.85
N SER A 233 -5.35 -4.09 -10.02
CA SER A 233 -5.18 -5.19 -10.96
C SER A 233 -4.81 -4.67 -12.35
N ALA A 234 -4.07 -5.46 -13.09
CA ALA A 234 -3.73 -5.22 -14.49
C ALA A 234 -4.06 -6.45 -15.32
N THR A 235 -4.69 -6.23 -16.47
CA THR A 235 -4.99 -7.28 -17.46
C THR A 235 -4.57 -6.85 -18.85
N PHE A 236 -4.25 -7.81 -19.71
CA PHE A 236 -4.04 -7.59 -21.13
C PHE A 236 -4.96 -8.50 -21.93
N ASN A 237 -5.81 -7.94 -22.78
CA ASN A 237 -6.89 -8.65 -23.52
C ASN A 237 -7.79 -9.48 -22.57
N GLY A 238 -8.03 -8.98 -21.34
CA GLY A 238 -8.80 -9.67 -20.32
C GLY A 238 -8.01 -10.66 -19.46
N GLU A 239 -6.83 -11.10 -19.90
CA GLU A 239 -5.98 -12.02 -19.14
C GLU A 239 -5.20 -11.31 -18.05
N PRO A 240 -5.15 -11.84 -16.82
CA PRO A 240 -4.51 -11.18 -15.70
C PRO A 240 -2.98 -11.16 -15.84
N ILE A 241 -2.38 -9.99 -15.60
CA ILE A 241 -0.93 -9.79 -15.45
C ILE A 241 -0.56 -9.92 -13.98
N PHE A 242 -1.23 -9.17 -13.13
CA PHE A 242 -1.13 -9.26 -11.68
C PHE A 242 -2.40 -8.75 -11.00
N ASN A 243 -2.56 -9.12 -9.73
CA ASN A 243 -3.38 -8.38 -8.78
C ASN A 243 -2.55 -8.02 -7.54
N ALA A 244 -2.88 -6.89 -6.93
CA ALA A 244 -2.16 -6.38 -5.77
C ALA A 244 -3.12 -5.89 -4.69
N GLU A 245 -2.77 -6.21 -3.44
CA GLU A 245 -3.29 -5.54 -2.25
C GLU A 245 -2.27 -4.48 -1.83
N THR A 246 -2.74 -3.29 -1.48
CA THR A 246 -1.88 -2.16 -1.13
C THR A 246 -2.37 -1.46 0.12
N SER A 247 -1.52 -0.64 0.75
CA SER A 247 -1.85 0.13 1.93
C SER A 247 -1.56 1.63 1.74
N TYR A 248 -1.86 2.42 2.76
CA TYR A 248 -1.52 3.83 2.79
C TYR A 248 0.00 4.10 2.77
N ALA A 249 0.83 3.06 2.94
CA ALA A 249 2.28 3.19 2.85
C ALA A 249 2.78 3.42 1.41
N LEU A 250 1.94 3.25 0.38
CA LEU A 250 2.22 3.84 -0.93
C LEU A 250 2.18 5.37 -0.83
N SER A 251 3.08 6.03 -1.54
CA SER A 251 3.12 7.50 -1.60
C SER A 251 1.84 8.08 -2.22
N MET A 252 1.56 9.36 -1.93
CA MET A 252 0.53 10.11 -2.65
C MET A 252 0.72 9.96 -4.16
N ASP A 253 -0.38 9.93 -4.91
CA ASP A 253 -0.39 9.67 -6.34
C ASP A 253 0.47 8.44 -6.69
N PRO A 254 0.05 7.21 -6.28
CA PRO A 254 0.84 6.00 -6.45
C PRO A 254 1.39 5.83 -7.86
N ALA A 255 2.70 5.64 -7.95
CA ALA A 255 3.38 5.36 -9.21
C ALA A 255 4.02 3.97 -9.13
N ILE A 256 3.63 3.09 -10.06
CA ILE A 256 4.03 1.68 -10.08
C ILE A 256 4.57 1.35 -11.46
N GLY A 257 5.79 0.82 -11.52
CA GLY A 257 6.35 0.20 -12.72
C GLY A 257 6.26 -1.31 -12.62
N PHE A 258 5.77 -1.94 -13.68
CA PHE A 258 5.64 -3.39 -13.80
C PHE A 258 5.91 -3.84 -15.23
N TYR A 259 5.95 -5.13 -15.45
CA TYR A 259 6.16 -5.71 -16.78
C TYR A 259 4.97 -6.56 -17.21
N PHE A 260 4.78 -6.69 -18.52
CA PHE A 260 3.90 -7.69 -19.15
C PHE A 260 4.48 -8.14 -20.49
N VAL A 261 4.01 -9.26 -21.02
CA VAL A 261 4.43 -9.82 -22.29
C VAL A 261 3.28 -9.71 -23.29
N PRO A 262 3.29 -8.69 -24.17
CA PRO A 262 2.30 -8.61 -25.23
C PRO A 262 2.60 -9.66 -26.32
N ASP A 263 1.60 -10.40 -26.75
CA ASP A 263 1.64 -11.38 -27.84
C ASP A 263 1.10 -10.81 -29.16
N GLY A 264 0.53 -9.62 -29.11
CA GLY A 264 -0.04 -8.90 -30.25
C GLY A 264 -0.48 -7.50 -29.87
N ALA A 265 -1.27 -6.88 -30.74
CA ALA A 265 -2.02 -5.68 -30.40
C ALA A 265 -3.17 -6.03 -29.44
N GLY A 266 -3.49 -5.12 -28.55
CA GLY A 266 -4.56 -5.38 -27.57
C GLY A 266 -4.76 -4.27 -26.57
N THR A 267 -5.68 -4.51 -25.64
CA THR A 267 -6.08 -3.56 -24.59
C THR A 267 -5.41 -3.90 -23.27
N LEU A 268 -4.60 -2.97 -22.76
CA LEU A 268 -4.07 -3.01 -21.39
C LEU A 268 -5.04 -2.26 -20.47
N LYS A 269 -5.67 -3.00 -19.54
CA LYS A 269 -6.63 -2.44 -18.58
C LYS A 269 -6.06 -2.45 -17.17
N ILE A 270 -6.27 -1.34 -16.46
CA ILE A 270 -5.98 -1.20 -15.03
C ILE A 270 -7.30 -0.97 -14.30
N THR A 271 -7.50 -1.70 -13.20
CA THR A 271 -8.59 -1.47 -12.26
C THR A 271 -8.00 -1.23 -10.88
N ALA A 272 -8.44 -0.17 -10.20
CA ALA A 272 -8.04 0.13 -8.82
C ALA A 272 -9.27 0.38 -7.96
N THR A 273 -9.24 -0.07 -6.71
CA THR A 273 -10.31 0.20 -5.74
C THR A 273 -9.72 0.95 -4.55
N ASP A 274 -10.48 1.89 -3.98
CA ASP A 274 -10.09 2.58 -2.76
C ASP A 274 -10.81 2.04 -1.52
N THR A 275 -10.39 2.46 -0.34
CA THR A 275 -10.98 2.05 0.95
C THR A 275 -12.42 2.52 1.17
N LYS A 276 -12.98 3.33 0.27
CA LYS A 276 -14.40 3.71 0.24
C LYS A 276 -15.21 2.83 -0.72
N GLY A 277 -14.57 1.84 -1.35
CA GLY A 277 -15.19 0.94 -2.31
C GLY A 277 -15.38 1.54 -3.71
N LYS A 278 -14.79 2.72 -3.98
CA LYS A 278 -14.86 3.31 -5.31
C LYS A 278 -13.89 2.64 -6.25
N ILE A 279 -14.38 2.26 -7.43
CA ILE A 279 -13.62 1.59 -8.49
C ILE A 279 -13.22 2.65 -9.53
N TYR A 280 -11.98 2.57 -9.98
CA TYR A 280 -11.39 3.38 -11.03
C TYR A 280 -10.81 2.47 -12.09
N GLU A 281 -11.07 2.78 -13.34
CA GLU A 281 -10.61 1.99 -14.48
C GLU A 281 -9.91 2.88 -15.52
N HIS A 282 -8.94 2.31 -16.19
CA HIS A 282 -8.25 2.93 -17.31
C HIS A 282 -7.81 1.87 -18.33
N GLU A 283 -8.00 2.16 -19.59
CA GLU A 283 -7.66 1.27 -20.69
C GLU A 283 -6.82 2.03 -21.72
N ASP A 284 -5.75 1.39 -22.19
CA ASP A 284 -4.92 1.88 -23.30
C ASP A 284 -4.74 0.78 -24.34
N GLU A 285 -4.84 1.17 -25.61
CA GLU A 285 -4.52 0.30 -26.73
C GLU A 285 -3.00 0.20 -26.92
N VAL A 286 -2.50 -1.02 -26.99
CA VAL A 286 -1.08 -1.34 -27.13
C VAL A 286 -0.81 -2.04 -28.43
N GLY A 287 0.19 -1.59 -29.18
CA GLY A 287 0.65 -2.28 -30.40
C GLY A 287 -0.07 -1.89 -31.68
N ARG A 288 -0.83 -0.78 -31.69
CA ARG A 288 -1.37 -0.16 -32.92
C ARG A 288 -0.38 0.78 -33.55
#